data_f2b0bcbcceb58f22c3f7cb3f397b7a73
#
_entry.id   f2b0bcbcceb58f22c3f7cb3f397b7a73
#
_cell.length_a   1.000
_cell.length_b   1.000
_cell.length_c   1.000
_cell.angle_alpha   90.00
_cell.angle_beta   90.00
_cell.angle_gamma   90.00
#
_symmetry.space_group_name_H-M   'P 1'
#
loop_
_entity.id
_entity.type
_entity.pdbx_description
1 polymer ?
#
loop_
_entity_poly.entity_id
_entity_poly.type
_entity_poly.pdbx_seq_one_letter_code
_entity_poly.pdbx_strand_id
1 'polypeptide(L)'
;MTHNVVSISNKRPEAWYYLFDEFFKSLGENNPMVIQPHTWGGLSTKPKVLHWAIKEKHINTSHIIFADCWDLVFAAEPKEIMERYLSFDCPIVISCEKNCFPADLKDNFDEIVTPTPYKYLNSGFIVGETEAILSCLEAMDLQNLEDDHYDPINKCNVHPNDQFEWMKIFVKQPVPITLDYYQALSQTLHGADIEEFDFSEKRIKNRLTNSYPCAFHFNGGSKDDMKLRTPILSHLKLI
;
A
#
# COMPACT_ATOMS: atom_id res chain seq x y z
N MET A 1 -6.83 -17.06 13.45
CA MET A 1 -5.89 -16.09 12.84
C MET A 1 -6.26 -14.71 13.32
N THR A 2 -5.35 -14.00 13.96
CA THR A 2 -5.56 -12.63 14.43
C THR A 2 -4.87 -11.67 13.46
N HIS A 3 -5.48 -10.52 13.20
CA HIS A 3 -4.90 -9.51 12.31
C HIS A 3 -5.22 -8.10 12.79
N ASN A 4 -4.38 -7.16 12.44
CA ASN A 4 -4.61 -5.72 12.61
C ASN A 4 -4.53 -5.02 11.26
N VAL A 5 -5.43 -4.06 11.05
CA VAL A 5 -5.23 -3.02 10.03
C VAL A 5 -4.31 -1.98 10.64
N VAL A 6 -3.18 -1.74 10.01
CA VAL A 6 -2.11 -0.83 10.51
C VAL A 6 -1.83 0.24 9.47
N SER A 7 -1.71 1.46 9.92
CA SER A 7 -1.20 2.57 9.12
C SER A 7 -0.18 3.39 9.90
N ILE A 8 0.71 4.04 9.20
CA ILE A 8 1.69 4.95 9.78
C ILE A 8 1.53 6.31 9.11
N SER A 9 1.33 7.34 9.92
CA SER A 9 0.93 8.65 9.43
C SER A 9 1.65 9.74 10.20
N ASN A 10 1.97 10.83 9.52
CA ASN A 10 2.30 12.10 10.18
C ASN A 10 1.01 12.77 10.70
N LYS A 11 1.10 14.05 11.10
CA LYS A 11 -0.08 14.83 11.46
C LYS A 11 -1.02 14.95 10.27
N ARG A 12 -2.34 14.94 10.54
CA ARG A 12 -3.39 15.10 9.52
C ARG A 12 -3.08 16.30 8.62
N PRO A 13 -2.91 16.10 7.29
CA PRO A 13 -2.70 17.21 6.37
C PRO A 13 -4.00 17.97 6.14
N GLU A 14 -3.87 19.26 5.79
CA GLU A 14 -5.01 20.14 5.50
C GLU A 14 -5.50 20.04 4.05
N ALA A 15 -4.81 19.28 3.20
CA ALA A 15 -5.13 19.22 1.78
C ALA A 15 -6.41 18.40 1.50
N TRP A 16 -7.34 19.01 0.78
CA TRP A 16 -8.67 18.47 0.44
C TRP A 16 -8.66 17.13 -0.32
N TYR A 17 -7.59 16.80 -1.01
CA TYR A 17 -7.48 15.56 -1.79
C TYR A 17 -7.11 14.34 -0.96
N TYR A 18 -6.79 14.49 0.30
CA TYR A 18 -6.55 13.35 1.17
C TYR A 18 -7.86 12.71 1.64
N LEU A 19 -7.85 11.39 1.77
CA LEU A 19 -9.00 10.54 2.07
C LEU A 19 -8.98 10.01 3.51
N PHE A 20 -8.40 10.75 4.44
CA PHE A 20 -8.23 10.26 5.81
C PHE A 20 -9.54 9.91 6.51
N ASP A 21 -10.56 10.76 6.36
CA ASP A 21 -11.89 10.49 6.95
C ASP A 21 -12.59 9.35 6.23
N GLU A 22 -12.49 9.27 4.91
CA GLU A 22 -13.02 8.20 4.08
C GLU A 22 -12.33 6.87 4.36
N PHE A 23 -11.03 6.87 4.67
CA PHE A 23 -10.30 5.68 5.11
C PHE A 23 -10.95 5.07 6.36
N PHE A 24 -11.17 5.85 7.42
CA PHE A 24 -11.83 5.37 8.63
C PHE A 24 -13.29 4.98 8.37
N LYS A 25 -14.03 5.81 7.63
CA LYS A 25 -15.43 5.53 7.27
C LYS A 25 -15.58 4.22 6.51
N SER A 26 -14.64 3.92 5.61
CA SER A 26 -14.65 2.70 4.81
C SER A 26 -14.40 1.43 5.62
N LEU A 27 -13.72 1.53 6.77
CA LEU A 27 -13.48 0.41 7.68
C LEU A 27 -14.67 0.13 8.64
N GLY A 28 -15.63 1.05 8.74
CA GLY A 28 -16.78 0.91 9.63
C GLY A 28 -16.37 0.76 11.10
N GLU A 29 -16.79 -0.34 11.72
CA GLU A 29 -16.44 -0.65 13.13
C GLU A 29 -15.05 -1.25 13.32
N ASN A 30 -14.35 -1.58 12.22
CA ASN A 30 -12.99 -2.12 12.28
C ASN A 30 -11.98 -0.99 12.49
N ASN A 31 -11.62 -0.75 13.76
CA ASN A 31 -10.70 0.32 14.13
C ASN A 31 -9.26 -0.01 13.69
N PRO A 32 -8.65 0.75 12.76
CA PRO A 32 -7.26 0.56 12.41
C PRO A 32 -6.34 1.09 13.52
N MET A 33 -5.17 0.49 13.64
CA MET A 33 -4.08 1.03 14.42
C MET A 33 -3.33 2.06 13.57
N VAL A 34 -3.53 3.35 13.82
CA VAL A 34 -2.77 4.41 13.17
C VAL A 34 -1.68 4.89 14.11
N ILE A 35 -0.43 4.62 13.73
CA ILE A 35 0.75 4.99 14.52
C ILE A 35 1.25 6.35 14.02
N GLN A 36 1.29 7.33 14.93
CA GLN A 36 1.82 8.67 14.65
C GLN A 36 3.16 8.83 15.36
N PRO A 37 4.28 8.82 14.64
CA PRO A 37 5.59 9.06 15.23
C PRO A 37 5.74 10.51 15.69
N HIS A 38 6.55 10.73 16.73
CA HIS A 38 6.85 12.08 17.21
C HIS A 38 7.57 12.92 16.15
N THR A 39 8.42 12.28 15.36
CA THR A 39 9.18 12.91 14.29
C THR A 39 8.86 12.22 12.97
N TRP A 40 8.60 13.01 11.95
CA TRP A 40 8.38 12.52 10.58
C TRP A 40 9.52 13.00 9.69
N GLY A 41 10.35 12.08 9.25
CA GLY A 41 11.48 12.33 8.35
C GLY A 41 11.19 12.00 6.89
N GLY A 42 9.93 11.96 6.49
CA GLY A 42 9.52 11.54 5.15
C GLY A 42 9.01 10.10 5.10
N LEU A 43 8.87 9.55 3.90
CA LEU A 43 8.30 8.21 3.68
C LEU A 43 9.16 7.10 4.29
N SER A 44 10.47 7.33 4.42
CA SER A 44 11.42 6.44 5.11
C SER A 44 11.03 6.14 6.57
N THR A 45 10.23 7.01 7.19
CA THR A 45 9.72 6.82 8.55
C THR A 45 8.79 5.60 8.66
N LYS A 46 8.04 5.27 7.61
CA LYS A 46 7.08 4.15 7.64
C LYS A 46 7.74 2.81 8.00
N PRO A 47 8.76 2.31 7.27
CA PRO A 47 9.39 1.04 7.62
C PRO A 47 10.09 1.06 8.97
N LYS A 48 10.70 2.19 9.38
CA LYS A 48 11.33 2.34 10.70
C LYS A 48 10.31 2.17 11.84
N VAL A 49 9.16 2.83 11.72
CA VAL A 49 8.08 2.80 12.73
C VAL A 49 7.38 1.45 12.75
N LEU A 50 7.14 0.83 11.58
CA LEU A 50 6.55 -0.50 11.51
C LEU A 50 7.45 -1.55 12.18
N HIS A 51 8.75 -1.52 11.89
CA HIS A 51 9.75 -2.37 12.55
C HIS A 51 9.70 -2.21 14.08
N TRP A 52 9.78 -0.96 14.57
CA TRP A 52 9.69 -0.66 15.99
C TRP A 52 8.40 -1.19 16.61
N ALA A 53 7.25 -0.95 15.98
CA ALA A 53 5.95 -1.35 16.53
C ALA A 53 5.79 -2.88 16.66
N ILE A 54 6.40 -3.65 15.74
CA ILE A 54 6.40 -5.12 15.82
C ILE A 54 7.40 -5.56 16.91
N LYS A 55 8.62 -5.04 16.92
CA LYS A 55 9.66 -5.40 17.90
C LYS A 55 9.24 -5.14 19.34
N GLU A 56 8.62 -3.99 19.60
CA GLU A 56 8.13 -3.60 20.92
C GLU A 56 6.75 -4.22 21.24
N LYS A 57 6.26 -5.12 20.39
CA LYS A 57 4.97 -5.82 20.57
C LYS A 57 3.75 -4.91 20.71
N HIS A 58 3.82 -3.71 20.16
CA HIS A 58 2.62 -2.87 19.95
C HIS A 58 1.69 -3.52 18.91
N ILE A 59 2.27 -4.18 17.91
CA ILE A 59 1.58 -5.08 17.00
C ILE A 59 1.91 -6.51 17.44
N ASN A 60 0.91 -7.24 17.93
CA ASN A 60 1.04 -8.59 18.48
C ASN A 60 0.10 -9.62 17.83
N THR A 61 -0.48 -9.28 16.69
CA THR A 61 -1.30 -10.18 15.90
C THR A 61 -0.44 -11.06 14.99
N SER A 62 -0.98 -12.19 14.55
CA SER A 62 -0.27 -13.10 13.64
C SER A 62 -0.09 -12.54 12.23
N HIS A 63 -0.94 -11.58 11.83
CA HIS A 63 -0.93 -10.98 10.49
C HIS A 63 -1.16 -9.47 10.57
N ILE A 64 -0.68 -8.76 9.55
CA ILE A 64 -0.84 -7.32 9.37
C ILE A 64 -1.49 -7.07 8.01
N ILE A 65 -2.45 -6.16 7.98
CA ILE A 65 -2.92 -5.47 6.78
C ILE A 65 -2.40 -4.04 6.88
N PHE A 66 -1.25 -3.76 6.26
CA PHE A 66 -0.71 -2.40 6.20
C PHE A 66 -1.37 -1.64 5.06
N ALA A 67 -1.84 -0.41 5.32
CA ALA A 67 -2.50 0.44 4.34
C ALA A 67 -2.16 1.92 4.55
N ASP A 68 -1.92 2.64 3.47
CA ASP A 68 -1.73 4.10 3.50
C ASP A 68 -3.05 4.81 3.77
N CYS A 69 -3.17 5.50 4.92
CA CYS A 69 -4.43 6.11 5.36
C CYS A 69 -4.78 7.45 4.69
N TRP A 70 -3.90 8.00 3.85
CA TRP A 70 -4.12 9.30 3.22
C TRP A 70 -4.81 9.24 1.86
N ASP A 71 -4.70 8.11 1.19
CA ASP A 71 -5.11 7.96 -0.20
C ASP A 71 -5.65 6.55 -0.53
N LEU A 72 -6.05 5.81 0.50
CA LEU A 72 -6.66 4.48 0.32
C LEU A 72 -8.01 4.42 1.02
N VAL A 73 -8.97 3.72 0.39
CA VAL A 73 -10.27 3.37 0.99
C VAL A 73 -10.55 1.90 0.80
N PHE A 74 -11.26 1.31 1.76
CA PHE A 74 -11.64 -0.09 1.72
C PHE A 74 -13.01 -0.27 1.04
N ALA A 75 -13.15 -1.33 0.26
CA ALA A 75 -14.38 -1.78 -0.39
C ALA A 75 -14.84 -3.14 0.17
N ALA A 76 -14.06 -3.73 1.07
CA ALA A 76 -14.35 -4.97 1.77
C ALA A 76 -13.85 -4.91 3.21
N GLU A 77 -14.44 -5.74 4.05
CA GLU A 77 -14.01 -5.87 5.44
C GLU A 77 -12.63 -6.54 5.54
N PRO A 78 -11.84 -6.27 6.60
CA PRO A 78 -10.54 -6.90 6.83
C PRO A 78 -10.59 -8.44 6.83
N LYS A 79 -11.69 -9.02 7.27
CA LYS A 79 -11.90 -10.48 7.23
C LYS A 79 -11.85 -11.01 5.80
N GLU A 80 -12.54 -10.37 4.85
CA GLU A 80 -12.52 -10.79 3.44
C GLU A 80 -11.13 -10.61 2.82
N ILE A 81 -10.42 -9.55 3.21
CA ILE A 81 -9.03 -9.33 2.77
C ILE A 81 -8.16 -10.51 3.20
N MET A 82 -8.29 -10.94 4.46
CA MET A 82 -7.55 -12.08 4.98
C MET A 82 -7.93 -13.40 4.29
N GLU A 83 -9.21 -13.63 4.02
CA GLU A 83 -9.67 -14.82 3.28
C GLU A 83 -9.05 -14.88 1.87
N ARG A 84 -8.97 -13.75 1.18
CA ARG A 84 -8.34 -13.67 -0.15
C ARG A 84 -6.83 -13.78 -0.08
N TYR A 85 -6.19 -13.12 0.90
CA TYR A 85 -4.76 -13.22 1.12
C TYR A 85 -4.30 -14.68 1.25
N LEU A 86 -5.04 -15.49 2.00
CA LEU A 86 -4.73 -16.91 2.19
C LEU A 86 -4.72 -17.70 0.87
N SER A 87 -5.45 -17.26 -0.16
CA SER A 87 -5.46 -17.95 -1.47
C SER A 87 -4.18 -17.71 -2.29
N PHE A 88 -3.33 -16.77 -1.89
CA PHE A 88 -2.02 -16.53 -2.54
C PHE A 88 -0.97 -17.56 -2.13
N ASP A 89 -1.19 -18.29 -1.03
CA ASP A 89 -0.23 -19.28 -0.50
C ASP A 89 1.19 -18.72 -0.39
N CYS A 90 1.29 -17.48 0.11
CA CYS A 90 2.54 -16.73 0.21
C CYS A 90 2.55 -15.92 1.51
N PRO A 91 3.68 -15.90 2.27
CA PRO A 91 3.76 -15.19 3.55
C PRO A 91 3.51 -13.69 3.45
N ILE A 92 3.83 -13.07 2.32
CA ILE A 92 3.62 -11.64 2.09
C ILE A 92 3.06 -11.41 0.69
N VAL A 93 1.98 -10.63 0.62
CA VAL A 93 1.40 -10.12 -0.62
C VAL A 93 1.46 -8.61 -0.60
N ILE A 94 2.08 -8.01 -1.62
CA ILE A 94 2.20 -6.55 -1.77
C ILE A 94 1.40 -6.12 -2.99
N SER A 95 0.72 -4.98 -2.90
CA SER A 95 0.02 -4.40 -4.05
C SER A 95 1.00 -4.05 -5.17
N CYS A 96 0.51 -3.99 -6.39
CA CYS A 96 1.32 -3.57 -7.54
C CYS A 96 0.57 -2.57 -8.42
N GLU A 97 1.32 -1.84 -9.21
CA GLU A 97 0.84 -0.77 -10.07
C GLU A 97 1.37 -0.86 -11.50
N LYS A 98 0.81 -0.05 -12.40
CA LYS A 98 1.20 -0.02 -13.82
C LYS A 98 2.52 0.70 -14.08
N ASN A 99 2.92 1.60 -13.18
CA ASN A 99 4.08 2.47 -13.37
C ASN A 99 5.19 2.09 -12.39
N CYS A 100 6.44 2.05 -12.86
CA CYS A 100 7.59 1.84 -11.99
C CYS A 100 8.01 3.15 -11.33
N PHE A 101 7.88 3.22 -10.02
CA PHE A 101 8.37 4.35 -9.24
C PHE A 101 8.96 3.89 -7.90
N PRO A 102 10.21 4.27 -7.56
CA PRO A 102 11.17 4.89 -8.46
C PRO A 102 11.64 3.93 -9.56
N ALA A 103 12.26 4.45 -10.61
CA ALA A 103 12.60 3.66 -11.80
C ALA A 103 13.90 2.86 -11.69
N ASP A 104 14.62 2.99 -10.57
CA ASP A 104 15.98 2.43 -10.38
C ASP A 104 16.04 0.90 -10.50
N LEU A 105 14.96 0.20 -10.15
CA LEU A 105 14.87 -1.26 -10.25
C LEU A 105 13.92 -1.72 -11.37
N LYS A 106 13.61 -0.83 -12.31
CA LYS A 106 12.62 -1.12 -13.37
C LYS A 106 12.98 -2.38 -14.17
N ASP A 107 14.24 -2.55 -14.53
CA ASP A 107 14.70 -3.69 -15.32
C ASP A 107 14.44 -5.03 -14.61
N ASN A 108 14.61 -5.08 -13.28
CA ASN A 108 14.31 -6.28 -12.50
C ASN A 108 12.84 -6.69 -12.59
N PHE A 109 11.92 -5.71 -12.63
CA PHE A 109 10.49 -5.97 -12.77
C PHE A 109 10.11 -6.24 -14.24
N ASP A 110 10.78 -5.63 -15.20
CA ASP A 110 10.47 -5.82 -16.63
C ASP A 110 10.78 -7.23 -17.12
N GLU A 111 11.72 -7.93 -16.47
CA GLU A 111 12.01 -9.34 -16.72
C GLU A 111 10.87 -10.28 -16.24
N ILE A 112 10.00 -9.81 -15.34
CA ILE A 112 8.89 -10.62 -14.81
C ILE A 112 7.75 -10.64 -15.83
N VAL A 113 7.38 -11.83 -16.27
CA VAL A 113 6.19 -12.02 -17.11
C VAL A 113 4.94 -12.00 -16.20
N THR A 114 4.07 -11.05 -16.41
CA THR A 114 2.85 -10.88 -15.61
C THR A 114 1.59 -11.07 -16.44
N PRO A 115 0.50 -11.57 -15.84
CA PRO A 115 -0.78 -11.79 -16.54
C PRO A 115 -1.54 -10.50 -16.82
N THR A 116 -1.16 -9.38 -16.21
CA THR A 116 -1.84 -8.09 -16.27
C THR A 116 -0.83 -6.95 -16.44
N PRO A 117 -1.25 -5.71 -16.76
CA PRO A 117 -0.36 -4.56 -16.81
C PRO A 117 0.14 -4.09 -15.43
N TYR A 118 -0.43 -4.59 -14.33
CA TYR A 118 -0.01 -4.28 -12.97
C TYR A 118 1.16 -5.18 -12.60
N LYS A 119 2.38 -4.66 -12.64
CA LYS A 119 3.60 -5.46 -12.45
C LYS A 119 4.61 -4.86 -11.49
N TYR A 120 4.58 -3.55 -11.25
CA TYR A 120 5.54 -2.88 -10.39
C TYR A 120 5.02 -2.78 -8.98
N LEU A 121 5.86 -3.09 -8.00
CA LEU A 121 5.52 -3.05 -6.59
C LEU A 121 5.00 -1.66 -6.17
N ASN A 122 3.93 -1.65 -5.37
CA ASN A 122 3.42 -0.46 -4.69
C ASN A 122 3.30 -0.75 -3.18
N SER A 123 4.02 0.03 -2.35
CA SER A 123 4.13 -0.20 -0.91
C SER A 123 2.93 0.27 -0.09
N GLY A 124 1.95 0.93 -0.70
CA GLY A 124 0.81 1.50 0.02
C GLY A 124 -0.21 0.48 0.53
N PHE A 125 -0.08 -0.80 0.13
CA PHE A 125 -0.89 -1.88 0.69
C PHE A 125 -0.10 -3.19 0.73
N ILE A 126 0.04 -3.75 1.94
CA ILE A 126 0.80 -4.96 2.20
C ILE A 126 -0.02 -5.84 3.15
N VAL A 127 -0.20 -7.11 2.82
CA VAL A 127 -0.78 -8.10 3.71
C VAL A 127 0.20 -9.23 3.93
N GLY A 128 0.41 -9.63 5.18
CA GLY A 128 1.33 -10.72 5.44
C GLY A 128 1.39 -11.17 6.90
N GLU A 129 2.11 -12.26 7.09
CA GLU A 129 2.48 -12.75 8.41
C GLU A 129 3.37 -11.71 9.11
N THR A 130 3.09 -11.41 10.37
CA THR A 130 3.83 -10.39 11.14
C THR A 130 5.31 -10.70 11.22
N GLU A 131 5.69 -11.98 11.44
CA GLU A 131 7.09 -12.39 11.51
C GLU A 131 7.79 -12.32 10.14
N ALA A 132 7.08 -12.61 9.06
CA ALA A 132 7.63 -12.48 7.70
C ALA A 132 7.87 -11.01 7.34
N ILE A 133 6.93 -10.12 7.66
CA ILE A 133 7.09 -8.67 7.51
C ILE A 133 8.28 -8.18 8.35
N LEU A 134 8.39 -8.62 9.61
CA LEU A 134 9.52 -8.28 10.46
C LEU A 134 10.85 -8.70 9.84
N SER A 135 10.95 -9.93 9.33
CA SER A 135 12.16 -10.43 8.66
C SER A 135 12.54 -9.56 7.45
N CYS A 136 11.58 -9.09 6.68
CA CYS A 136 11.81 -8.15 5.59
C CYS A 136 12.35 -6.80 6.09
N LEU A 137 11.74 -6.26 7.14
CA LEU A 137 12.15 -4.98 7.72
C LEU A 137 13.57 -5.07 8.35
N GLU A 138 13.93 -6.20 8.94
CA GLU A 138 15.28 -6.46 9.45
C GLU A 138 16.31 -6.62 8.31
N ALA A 139 15.88 -7.08 7.14
CA ALA A 139 16.74 -7.16 5.96
C ALA A 139 16.91 -5.80 5.23
N MET A 140 16.11 -4.78 5.59
CA MET A 140 16.31 -3.40 5.16
C MET A 140 17.42 -2.76 6.01
N ASP A 141 18.19 -1.85 5.42
CA ASP A 141 19.19 -1.06 6.14
C ASP A 141 18.55 0.15 6.84
N LEU A 142 17.63 -0.13 7.79
CA LEU A 142 16.81 0.92 8.43
C LEU A 142 17.64 1.93 9.22
N GLN A 143 18.85 1.57 9.69
CA GLN A 143 19.71 2.47 10.47
C GLN A 143 20.37 3.54 9.60
N ASN A 144 20.67 3.19 8.35
CA ASN A 144 21.26 4.09 7.37
C ASN A 144 20.22 4.67 6.39
N LEU A 145 18.94 4.32 6.57
CA LEU A 145 17.87 4.89 5.75
C LEU A 145 17.69 6.36 6.15
N GLU A 146 18.05 7.24 5.22
CA GLU A 146 18.03 8.68 5.44
C GLU A 146 16.58 9.20 5.56
N ASP A 147 16.44 10.33 6.24
CA ASP A 147 15.23 11.13 6.23
C ASP A 147 15.25 12.12 5.06
N ASP A 148 14.13 12.78 4.78
CA ASP A 148 14.05 13.85 3.80
C ASP A 148 15.09 14.94 4.12
N HIS A 149 15.92 15.29 3.16
CA HIS A 149 16.96 16.28 3.35
C HIS A 149 17.26 17.06 2.07
N TYR A 150 17.95 18.19 2.22
CA TYR A 150 18.47 18.96 1.09
C TYR A 150 19.91 18.53 0.78
N ASP A 151 20.15 18.06 -0.46
CA ASP A 151 21.50 17.76 -0.95
C ASP A 151 22.15 19.07 -1.49
N PRO A 152 23.17 19.62 -0.81
CA PRO A 152 23.81 20.85 -1.22
C PRO A 152 24.72 20.67 -2.46
N ILE A 153 25.12 19.44 -2.78
CA ILE A 153 25.98 19.15 -3.93
C ILE A 153 25.15 19.19 -5.21
N ASN A 154 24.05 18.44 -5.22
CA ASN A 154 23.13 18.38 -6.36
C ASN A 154 22.07 19.49 -6.35
N LYS A 155 22.03 20.31 -5.30
CA LYS A 155 21.08 21.43 -5.09
C LYS A 155 19.61 20.99 -5.25
N CYS A 156 19.26 19.83 -4.71
CA CYS A 156 17.92 19.28 -4.74
C CYS A 156 17.49 18.73 -3.37
N ASN A 157 16.19 18.60 -3.18
CA ASN A 157 15.65 17.87 -2.06
C ASN A 157 15.70 16.35 -2.37
N VAL A 158 16.19 15.60 -1.42
CA VAL A 158 16.21 14.13 -1.47
C VAL A 158 15.07 13.61 -0.59
N HIS A 159 14.23 12.77 -1.16
CA HIS A 159 13.09 12.16 -0.49
C HIS A 159 13.22 10.63 -0.55
N PRO A 160 13.93 10.02 0.43
CA PRO A 160 14.01 8.57 0.51
C PRO A 160 12.63 7.93 0.54
N ASN A 161 12.45 6.90 -0.27
CA ASN A 161 11.14 6.33 -0.55
C ASN A 161 11.01 4.93 0.05
N ASP A 162 10.00 4.70 0.88
CA ASP A 162 9.68 3.39 1.45
C ASP A 162 9.41 2.34 0.37
N GLN A 163 8.79 2.72 -0.74
CA GLN A 163 8.52 1.82 -1.86
C GLN A 163 9.81 1.28 -2.48
N PHE A 164 10.86 2.11 -2.60
CA PHE A 164 12.17 1.66 -3.08
C PHE A 164 12.79 0.60 -2.16
N GLU A 165 12.66 0.77 -0.84
CA GLU A 165 13.14 -0.24 0.12
C GLU A 165 12.40 -1.57 -0.05
N TRP A 166 11.07 -1.53 -0.19
CA TRP A 166 10.28 -2.73 -0.47
C TRP A 166 10.60 -3.36 -1.83
N MET A 167 10.90 -2.56 -2.86
CA MET A 167 11.36 -3.07 -4.15
C MET A 167 12.70 -3.83 -4.02
N LYS A 168 13.66 -3.29 -3.27
CA LYS A 168 14.94 -3.98 -2.97
C LYS A 168 14.70 -5.30 -2.23
N ILE A 169 13.79 -5.32 -1.27
CA ILE A 169 13.41 -6.53 -0.53
C ILE A 169 12.73 -7.54 -1.45
N PHE A 170 11.84 -7.10 -2.32
CA PHE A 170 11.20 -7.98 -3.31
C PHE A 170 12.23 -8.64 -4.23
N VAL A 171 13.24 -7.91 -4.68
CA VAL A 171 14.33 -8.47 -5.51
C VAL A 171 15.21 -9.45 -4.71
N LYS A 172 15.50 -9.15 -3.43
CA LYS A 172 16.32 -10.00 -2.56
C LYS A 172 15.61 -11.26 -2.06
N GLN A 173 14.27 -11.22 -1.88
CA GLN A 173 13.44 -12.32 -1.39
C GLN A 173 13.98 -12.97 -0.07
N PRO A 174 14.19 -12.21 1.02
CA PRO A 174 14.62 -12.79 2.29
C PRO A 174 13.57 -13.78 2.85
N VAL A 175 12.32 -13.56 2.50
CA VAL A 175 11.19 -14.49 2.63
C VAL A 175 10.40 -14.47 1.34
N PRO A 176 9.55 -15.47 1.03
CA PRO A 176 8.71 -15.42 -0.16
C PRO A 176 7.77 -14.22 -0.14
N ILE A 177 7.78 -13.45 -1.23
CA ILE A 177 6.89 -12.32 -1.47
C ILE A 177 6.26 -12.48 -2.85
N THR A 178 4.96 -12.25 -2.95
CA THR A 178 4.28 -12.15 -4.24
C THR A 178 3.59 -10.78 -4.38
N LEU A 179 3.28 -10.42 -5.62
CA LEU A 179 2.54 -9.19 -5.91
C LEU A 179 1.09 -9.53 -6.29
N ASP A 180 0.18 -8.64 -5.95
CA ASP A 180 -1.24 -8.74 -6.29
C ASP A 180 -1.50 -8.33 -7.76
N TYR A 181 -0.96 -9.10 -8.71
CA TYR A 181 -1.07 -8.83 -10.15
C TYR A 181 -2.51 -8.71 -10.65
N TYR A 182 -3.45 -9.33 -9.98
CA TYR A 182 -4.87 -9.28 -10.34
C TYR A 182 -5.66 -8.20 -9.60
N GLN A 183 -5.01 -7.38 -8.78
CA GLN A 183 -5.65 -6.32 -8.00
C GLN A 183 -6.83 -6.88 -7.15
N ALA A 184 -6.67 -8.06 -6.62
CA ALA A 184 -7.71 -8.73 -5.83
C ALA A 184 -7.82 -8.17 -4.42
N LEU A 185 -6.68 -7.74 -3.84
CA LEU A 185 -6.60 -7.13 -2.52
C LEU A 185 -6.68 -5.62 -2.60
N SER A 186 -5.86 -5.00 -3.47
CA SER A 186 -5.83 -3.53 -3.58
C SER A 186 -5.66 -3.09 -5.03
N GLN A 187 -6.60 -2.27 -5.49
CA GLN A 187 -6.56 -1.62 -6.79
C GLN A 187 -5.77 -0.31 -6.71
N THR A 188 -4.61 -0.26 -7.36
CA THR A 188 -3.89 1.00 -7.56
C THR A 188 -4.46 1.77 -8.74
N LEU A 189 -4.60 3.08 -8.60
CA LEU A 189 -5.34 3.91 -9.55
C LEU A 189 -4.45 4.81 -10.42
N HIS A 190 -3.16 4.98 -10.09
CA HIS A 190 -2.27 5.77 -10.95
C HIS A 190 -2.09 5.10 -12.32
N GLY A 191 -2.49 5.81 -13.36
CA GLY A 191 -2.47 5.30 -14.74
C GLY A 191 -3.62 4.36 -15.08
N ALA A 192 -4.64 4.25 -14.22
CA ALA A 192 -5.89 3.58 -14.55
C ALA A 192 -6.84 4.54 -15.28
N ASP A 193 -7.72 3.99 -16.11
CA ASP A 193 -8.82 4.71 -16.75
C ASP A 193 -10.15 4.30 -16.12
N ILE A 194 -11.13 5.20 -16.12
CA ILE A 194 -12.48 4.94 -15.58
C ILE A 194 -13.20 3.80 -16.32
N GLU A 195 -12.94 3.63 -17.62
CA GLU A 195 -13.48 2.55 -18.43
C GLU A 195 -12.97 1.16 -18.03
N GLU A 196 -11.88 1.08 -17.26
CA GLU A 196 -11.39 -0.19 -16.71
C GLU A 196 -12.32 -0.73 -15.61
N PHE A 197 -13.25 0.09 -15.11
CA PHE A 197 -14.12 -0.26 -14.00
C PHE A 197 -15.57 -0.44 -14.42
N ASP A 198 -16.22 -1.43 -13.82
CA ASP A 198 -17.64 -1.69 -13.95
C ASP A 198 -18.34 -1.37 -12.63
N PHE A 199 -19.28 -0.44 -12.67
CA PHE A 199 -20.09 0.03 -11.55
C PHE A 199 -21.51 -0.53 -11.57
N SER A 200 -21.85 -1.43 -12.48
CA SER A 200 -23.20 -1.98 -12.64
C SER A 200 -23.62 -2.93 -11.54
N GLU A 201 -22.65 -3.53 -10.83
CA GLU A 201 -22.88 -4.45 -9.74
C GLU A 201 -22.73 -3.76 -8.37
N LYS A 202 -23.05 -4.48 -7.29
CA LYS A 202 -22.88 -3.99 -5.90
C LYS A 202 -21.42 -3.64 -5.60
N ARG A 203 -20.48 -4.36 -6.20
CA ARG A 203 -19.03 -4.13 -6.07
C ARG A 203 -18.47 -3.61 -7.38
N ILE A 204 -17.48 -2.74 -7.27
CA ILE A 204 -16.73 -2.24 -8.43
C ILE A 204 -15.85 -3.39 -8.95
N LYS A 205 -15.99 -3.71 -10.23
CA LYS A 205 -15.21 -4.74 -10.89
C LYS A 205 -14.12 -4.11 -11.76
N ASN A 206 -12.89 -4.56 -11.64
CA ASN A 206 -11.85 -4.23 -12.61
C ASN A 206 -12.00 -5.18 -13.82
N ARG A 207 -12.25 -4.63 -14.99
CA ARG A 207 -12.45 -5.39 -16.23
C ARG A 207 -11.15 -5.99 -16.79
N LEU A 208 -10.00 -5.33 -16.58
CA LEU A 208 -8.70 -5.82 -17.07
C LEU A 208 -8.24 -7.07 -16.30
N THR A 209 -8.48 -7.09 -14.99
CA THR A 209 -8.05 -8.19 -14.11
C THR A 209 -9.17 -9.18 -13.83
N ASN A 210 -10.42 -8.83 -14.20
CA ASN A 210 -11.63 -9.57 -13.88
C ASN A 210 -11.81 -9.80 -12.37
N SER A 211 -11.38 -8.85 -11.54
CA SER A 211 -11.41 -8.91 -10.08
C SER A 211 -12.38 -7.91 -9.46
N TYR A 212 -12.70 -8.11 -8.19
CA TYR A 212 -13.45 -7.19 -7.34
C TYR A 212 -12.53 -6.75 -6.19
N PRO A 213 -11.78 -5.65 -6.34
CA PRO A 213 -10.80 -5.22 -5.34
C PRO A 213 -11.39 -5.06 -3.95
N CYS A 214 -10.59 -5.36 -2.91
CA CYS A 214 -10.96 -5.12 -1.52
C CYS A 214 -10.67 -3.69 -1.06
N ALA A 215 -9.76 -3.00 -1.74
CA ALA A 215 -9.40 -1.62 -1.46
C ALA A 215 -9.09 -0.87 -2.76
N PHE A 216 -9.20 0.47 -2.73
CA PHE A 216 -8.85 1.37 -3.81
C PHE A 216 -7.79 2.36 -3.31
N HIS A 217 -6.62 2.35 -3.93
CA HIS A 217 -5.50 3.19 -3.59
C HIS A 217 -5.31 4.28 -4.64
N PHE A 218 -5.60 5.52 -4.27
CA PHE A 218 -5.46 6.72 -5.10
C PHE A 218 -4.00 7.19 -5.10
N ASN A 219 -3.09 6.28 -5.43
CA ASN A 219 -1.65 6.53 -5.42
C ASN A 219 -1.21 7.52 -6.51
N GLY A 220 -0.08 8.17 -6.31
CA GLY A 220 0.51 9.09 -7.29
C GLY A 220 -0.44 10.21 -7.71
N GLY A 221 -0.53 10.48 -9.01
CA GLY A 221 -1.38 11.53 -9.59
C GLY A 221 -2.88 11.24 -9.61
N SER A 222 -3.33 10.06 -9.17
CA SER A 222 -4.77 9.75 -9.12
C SER A 222 -5.49 10.36 -7.90
N LYS A 223 -4.75 10.94 -6.94
CA LYS A 223 -5.32 11.56 -5.73
C LYS A 223 -6.31 12.68 -6.04
N ASP A 224 -6.01 13.48 -7.04
CA ASP A 224 -6.79 14.63 -7.49
C ASP A 224 -7.54 14.36 -8.81
N ASP A 225 -7.46 13.15 -9.35
CA ASP A 225 -8.23 12.74 -10.53
C ASP A 225 -9.71 12.53 -10.18
N MET A 226 -10.50 13.58 -10.34
CA MET A 226 -11.92 13.56 -10.03
C MET A 226 -12.73 12.59 -10.92
N LYS A 227 -12.22 12.18 -12.08
CA LYS A 227 -12.90 11.20 -12.96
C LYS A 227 -12.85 9.79 -12.36
N LEU A 228 -11.79 9.45 -11.62
CA LEU A 228 -11.70 8.19 -10.88
C LEU A 228 -12.29 8.33 -9.48
N ARG A 229 -11.92 9.40 -8.77
CA ARG A 229 -12.23 9.58 -7.36
C ARG A 229 -13.75 9.64 -7.10
N THR A 230 -14.46 10.52 -7.78
CA THR A 230 -15.89 10.74 -7.52
C THR A 230 -16.74 9.48 -7.75
N PRO A 231 -16.65 8.77 -8.89
CA PRO A 231 -17.43 7.56 -9.10
C PRO A 231 -17.13 6.46 -8.08
N ILE A 232 -15.86 6.24 -7.76
CA ILE A 232 -15.44 5.19 -6.80
C ILE A 232 -15.99 5.52 -5.40
N LEU A 233 -15.75 6.73 -4.90
CA LEU A 233 -16.20 7.12 -3.55
C LEU A 233 -17.74 7.14 -3.43
N SER A 234 -18.44 7.62 -4.47
CA SER A 234 -19.91 7.61 -4.51
C SER A 234 -20.46 6.17 -4.51
N HIS A 235 -19.86 5.28 -5.30
CA HIS A 235 -20.28 3.87 -5.33
C HIS A 235 -20.09 3.19 -3.97
N LEU A 236 -19.01 3.51 -3.29
CA LEU A 236 -18.71 3.02 -1.93
C LEU A 236 -19.50 3.75 -0.84
N LYS A 237 -20.31 4.77 -1.19
CA LYS A 237 -21.10 5.59 -0.25
C LYS A 237 -20.25 6.32 0.78
N LEU A 238 -19.07 6.75 0.38
CA LEU A 238 -18.15 7.49 1.22
C LEU A 238 -18.34 9.01 1.11
N ILE A 239 -18.88 9.45 -0.02
CA ILE A 239 -19.32 10.83 -0.30
C ILE A 239 -20.74 10.86 -0.79
#